data_2694c397620729ec0128438f5401da23
#
_entry.id   2694c397620729ec0128438f5401da23
#
_cell.length_a   1.000
_cell.length_b   1.000
_cell.length_c   1.000
_cell.angle_alpha   90.00
_cell.angle_beta   90.00
_cell.angle_gamma   90.00
#
_symmetry.space_group_name_H-M   'P 1'
#
loop_
_entity.id
_entity.type
_entity.pdbx_description
1 polymer ?
#
loop_
_entity_poly.entity_id
_entity_poly.type
_entity_poly.pdbx_seq_one_letter_code
_entity_poly.pdbx_strand_id
1 'polypeptide(L)'
;MRISDLLLPEFDVEMKNTRTTLERVPADKAEFAPHPRSMPLGRLAPHVAQLPAFGLIILTTPELDFAKANFKPVPFESAAQLVKVLEEGAAQTRKALAAIPDDAWNDNWKLTMQGKSIFDGSRFLAYRQMFLNHIVHHRAQLGVYLRMNEEKVPAI
;
A
#
# COMPACT_ATOMS: atom_id res chain seq x y z
N MET A 1 12.86 5.70 -23.14
CA MET A 1 11.79 5.07 -22.33
C MET A 1 11.99 5.51 -20.91
N ARG A 2 11.00 6.15 -20.29
CA ARG A 2 11.09 6.61 -18.91
C ARG A 2 10.88 5.46 -17.93
N ILE A 3 11.41 5.57 -16.73
CA ILE A 3 11.17 4.59 -15.64
C ILE A 3 9.65 4.48 -15.35
N SER A 4 8.95 5.62 -15.36
CA SER A 4 7.49 5.64 -15.19
C SER A 4 6.73 4.83 -16.24
N ASP A 5 7.22 4.76 -17.48
CA ASP A 5 6.57 4.01 -18.56
C ASP A 5 6.59 2.48 -18.28
N LEU A 6 7.58 2.01 -17.50
CA LEU A 6 7.67 0.63 -17.03
C LEU A 6 6.81 0.38 -15.79
N LEU A 7 6.79 1.35 -14.87
CA LEU A 7 6.11 1.18 -13.57
C LEU A 7 4.60 1.38 -13.65
N LEU A 8 4.09 2.20 -14.58
CA LEU A 8 2.65 2.46 -14.69
C LEU A 8 1.81 1.21 -15.00
N PRO A 9 2.18 0.35 -15.97
CA PRO A 9 1.45 -0.89 -16.21
C PRO A 9 1.46 -1.83 -15.00
N GLU A 10 2.60 -1.96 -14.31
CA GLU A 10 2.72 -2.76 -13.08
C GLU A 10 1.80 -2.20 -11.98
N PHE A 11 1.87 -0.89 -11.75
CA PHE A 11 1.01 -0.21 -10.80
C PHE A 11 -0.48 -0.47 -11.08
N ASP A 12 -0.92 -0.31 -12.32
CA ASP A 12 -2.32 -0.50 -12.70
C ASP A 12 -2.80 -1.94 -12.42
N VAL A 13 -1.96 -2.94 -12.72
CA VAL A 13 -2.25 -4.35 -12.43
C VAL A 13 -2.33 -4.59 -10.92
N GLU A 14 -1.36 -4.07 -10.14
CA GLU A 14 -1.32 -4.26 -8.69
C GLU A 14 -2.51 -3.58 -7.99
N MET A 15 -2.93 -2.39 -8.44
CA MET A 15 -4.11 -1.71 -7.89
C MET A 15 -5.40 -2.48 -8.21
N LYS A 16 -5.55 -3.00 -9.43
CA LYS A 16 -6.68 -3.85 -9.82
C LYS A 16 -6.77 -5.10 -8.95
N ASN A 17 -5.67 -5.81 -8.77
CA ASN A 17 -5.60 -7.04 -7.98
C ASN A 17 -5.89 -6.76 -6.50
N THR A 18 -5.38 -5.65 -5.98
CA THR A 18 -5.64 -5.23 -4.59
C THR A 18 -7.10 -4.86 -4.38
N ARG A 19 -7.70 -4.13 -5.32
CA ARG A 19 -9.13 -3.80 -5.31
C ARG A 19 -10.00 -5.06 -5.22
N THR A 20 -9.78 -6.02 -6.13
CA THR A 20 -10.53 -7.28 -6.15
C THR A 20 -10.39 -8.09 -4.86
N THR A 21 -9.23 -8.00 -4.21
CA THR A 21 -9.00 -8.65 -2.92
C THR A 21 -9.75 -7.94 -1.79
N LEU A 22 -9.71 -6.61 -1.74
CA LEU A 22 -10.42 -5.83 -0.72
C LEU A 22 -11.94 -5.94 -0.83
N GLU A 23 -12.49 -6.12 -2.03
CA GLU A 23 -13.93 -6.37 -2.25
C GLU A 23 -14.45 -7.63 -1.54
N ARG A 24 -13.56 -8.55 -1.15
CA ARG A 24 -13.91 -9.82 -0.51
C ARG A 24 -13.73 -9.80 1.01
N VAL A 25 -13.27 -8.70 1.58
CA VAL A 25 -12.97 -8.63 3.01
C VAL A 25 -14.27 -8.62 3.84
N PRO A 26 -14.47 -9.62 4.72
CA PRO A 26 -15.66 -9.68 5.57
C PRO A 26 -15.55 -8.69 6.73
N ALA A 27 -16.46 -7.71 6.80
CA ALA A 27 -16.43 -6.66 7.80
C ALA A 27 -16.70 -7.14 9.23
N ASP A 28 -17.44 -8.26 9.37
CA ASP A 28 -17.75 -8.89 10.66
C ASP A 28 -16.59 -9.69 11.27
N LYS A 29 -15.48 -9.83 10.57
CA LYS A 29 -14.29 -10.60 10.99
C LYS A 29 -13.10 -9.71 11.38
N ALA A 30 -13.34 -8.48 11.83
CA ALA A 30 -12.29 -7.52 12.15
C ALA A 30 -11.22 -8.06 13.13
N GLU A 31 -11.65 -8.82 14.15
CA GLU A 31 -10.77 -9.37 15.18
C GLU A 31 -10.05 -10.67 14.76
N PHE A 32 -10.38 -11.21 13.57
CA PHE A 32 -9.74 -12.43 13.11
C PHE A 32 -8.24 -12.23 12.87
N ALA A 33 -7.44 -13.13 13.44
CA ALA A 33 -6.00 -13.24 13.20
C ALA A 33 -5.62 -14.73 13.16
N PRO A 34 -4.82 -15.20 12.18
CA PRO A 34 -4.43 -16.61 12.07
C PRO A 34 -3.49 -17.05 13.20
N HIS A 35 -2.85 -16.11 13.89
CA HIS A 35 -1.95 -16.36 15.01
C HIS A 35 -1.95 -15.15 15.96
N PRO A 36 -1.76 -15.31 17.28
CA PRO A 36 -1.74 -14.18 18.23
C PRO A 36 -0.71 -13.07 17.92
N ARG A 37 0.36 -13.40 17.19
CA ARG A 37 1.36 -12.42 16.72
C ARG A 37 1.06 -11.82 15.36
N SER A 38 0.00 -12.26 14.69
CA SER A 38 -0.42 -11.71 13.40
C SER A 38 -1.23 -10.43 13.59
N MET A 39 -1.19 -9.57 12.60
CA MET A 39 -2.04 -8.37 12.55
C MET A 39 -3.51 -8.82 12.39
N PRO A 40 -4.47 -8.32 13.20
CA PRO A 40 -5.89 -8.61 12.96
C PRO A 40 -6.38 -8.11 11.61
N LEU A 41 -7.39 -8.76 11.03
CA LEU A 41 -7.97 -8.40 9.73
C LEU A 41 -8.40 -6.94 9.68
N GLY A 42 -9.00 -6.43 10.76
CA GLY A 42 -9.42 -5.03 10.91
C GLY A 42 -8.28 -4.00 10.92
N ARG A 43 -7.02 -4.45 10.99
CA ARG A 43 -5.83 -3.63 10.81
C ARG A 43 -5.14 -3.89 9.47
N LEU A 44 -5.08 -5.16 9.04
CA LEU A 44 -4.43 -5.54 7.80
C LEU A 44 -5.15 -4.98 6.58
N ALA A 45 -6.47 -5.10 6.50
CA ALA A 45 -7.22 -4.65 5.35
C ALA A 45 -7.18 -3.11 5.16
N PRO A 46 -7.40 -2.26 6.20
CA PRO A 46 -7.17 -0.83 6.10
C PRO A 46 -5.72 -0.46 5.76
N HIS A 47 -4.74 -1.19 6.30
CA HIS A 47 -3.34 -0.96 5.95
C HIS A 47 -3.09 -1.18 4.45
N VAL A 48 -3.59 -2.27 3.87
CA VAL A 48 -3.51 -2.53 2.43
C VAL A 48 -4.18 -1.42 1.62
N ALA A 49 -5.36 -0.97 2.05
CA ALA A 49 -6.10 0.10 1.37
C ALA A 49 -5.36 1.45 1.34
N GLN A 50 -4.57 1.75 2.39
CA GLN A 50 -3.81 3.01 2.52
C GLN A 50 -2.47 3.02 1.78
N LEU A 51 -1.92 1.87 1.40
CA LEU A 51 -0.58 1.80 0.82
C LEU A 51 -0.37 2.66 -0.44
N PRO A 52 -1.36 2.86 -1.34
CA PRO A 52 -1.17 3.79 -2.45
C PRO A 52 -0.87 5.23 -2.00
N ALA A 53 -1.52 5.73 -0.95
CA ALA A 53 -1.22 7.06 -0.40
C ALA A 53 0.24 7.15 0.13
N PHE A 54 0.79 6.06 0.66
CA PHE A 54 2.20 6.00 1.02
C PHE A 54 3.11 6.06 -0.23
N GLY A 55 2.72 5.41 -1.32
CA GLY A 55 3.38 5.53 -2.62
C GLY A 55 3.42 6.98 -3.13
N LEU A 56 2.33 7.74 -2.94
CA LEU A 56 2.28 9.17 -3.27
C LEU A 56 3.32 9.97 -2.48
N ILE A 57 3.44 9.72 -1.17
CA ILE A 57 4.42 10.40 -0.32
C ILE A 57 5.83 10.17 -0.84
N ILE A 58 6.19 8.93 -1.19
CA ILE A 58 7.51 8.61 -1.75
C ILE A 58 7.78 9.40 -3.04
N LEU A 59 6.77 9.56 -3.90
CA LEU A 59 6.92 10.26 -5.18
C LEU A 59 7.01 11.78 -5.04
N THR A 60 6.42 12.36 -3.99
CA THR A 60 6.21 13.81 -3.88
C THR A 60 6.99 14.50 -2.77
N THR A 61 7.62 13.75 -1.87
CA THR A 61 8.41 14.31 -0.77
C THR A 61 9.85 13.81 -0.80
N PRO A 62 10.81 14.50 -0.19
CA PRO A 62 12.20 14.02 -0.08
C PRO A 62 12.38 13.01 1.06
N GLU A 63 11.49 13.02 2.05
CA GLU A 63 11.57 12.16 3.23
C GLU A 63 10.22 12.00 3.92
N LEU A 64 10.13 11.02 4.80
CA LEU A 64 9.02 10.85 5.74
C LEU A 64 9.56 10.52 7.14
N ASP A 65 9.10 11.27 8.14
CA ASP A 65 9.29 10.94 9.55
C ASP A 65 7.96 10.44 10.14
N PHE A 66 7.86 9.16 10.43
CA PHE A 66 6.64 8.58 11.01
C PHE A 66 6.24 9.20 12.36
N ALA A 67 7.21 9.71 13.13
CA ALA A 67 6.90 10.34 14.41
C ALA A 67 6.20 11.71 14.24
N LYS A 68 6.40 12.37 13.09
CA LYS A 68 5.81 13.68 12.75
C LYS A 68 4.62 13.54 11.81
N ALA A 69 4.48 12.40 11.15
CA ALA A 69 3.39 12.17 10.21
C ALA A 69 2.07 12.00 10.94
N ASN A 70 1.08 12.79 10.55
CA ASN A 70 -0.28 12.69 11.10
C ASN A 70 -1.11 11.70 10.28
N PHE A 71 -0.73 10.42 10.30
CA PHE A 71 -1.52 9.37 9.67
C PHE A 71 -2.78 9.13 10.48
N LYS A 72 -3.93 9.41 9.88
CA LYS A 72 -5.22 9.03 10.47
C LYS A 72 -5.47 7.56 10.16
N PRO A 73 -5.79 6.73 11.17
CA PRO A 73 -6.24 5.38 10.92
C PRO A 73 -7.48 5.37 10.03
N VAL A 74 -7.48 4.53 9.01
CA VAL A 74 -8.70 4.25 8.24
C VAL A 74 -9.57 3.33 9.08
N PRO A 75 -10.83 3.70 9.34
CA PRO A 75 -11.75 2.81 10.03
C PRO A 75 -12.01 1.56 9.17
N PHE A 76 -12.34 0.45 9.83
CA PHE A 76 -12.76 -0.79 9.17
C PHE A 76 -14.27 -0.93 9.26
N GLU A 77 -14.99 -0.32 8.31
CA GLU A 77 -16.46 -0.28 8.31
C GLU A 77 -17.06 -1.27 7.30
N SER A 78 -16.48 -1.34 6.11
CA SER A 78 -16.93 -2.21 5.03
C SER A 78 -15.87 -2.40 3.96
N ALA A 79 -16.01 -3.45 3.14
CA ALA A 79 -15.18 -3.65 1.95
C ALA A 79 -15.29 -2.47 0.97
N ALA A 80 -16.49 -1.94 0.78
CA ALA A 80 -16.72 -0.79 -0.12
C ALA A 80 -15.96 0.47 0.33
N GLN A 81 -15.90 0.72 1.64
CA GLN A 81 -15.14 1.83 2.20
C GLN A 81 -13.64 1.65 1.98
N LEU A 82 -13.11 0.43 2.17
CA LEU A 82 -11.69 0.12 1.91
C LEU A 82 -11.33 0.29 0.44
N VAL A 83 -12.20 -0.17 -0.47
CA VAL A 83 -12.03 0.03 -1.92
C VAL A 83 -11.99 1.51 -2.28
N LYS A 84 -12.88 2.32 -1.71
CA LYS A 84 -12.87 3.78 -1.93
C LYS A 84 -11.55 4.43 -1.50
N VAL A 85 -11.03 4.06 -0.32
CA VAL A 85 -9.72 4.56 0.17
C VAL A 85 -8.59 4.16 -0.78
N LEU A 86 -8.58 2.90 -1.23
CA LEU A 86 -7.59 2.43 -2.21
C LEU A 86 -7.65 3.24 -3.51
N GLU A 87 -8.84 3.42 -4.09
CA GLU A 87 -9.04 4.09 -5.37
C GLU A 87 -8.65 5.58 -5.31
N GLU A 88 -9.01 6.28 -4.24
CA GLU A 88 -8.63 7.67 -4.02
C GLU A 88 -7.10 7.83 -3.93
N GLY A 89 -6.44 6.99 -3.15
CA GLY A 89 -4.98 6.97 -3.05
C GLY A 89 -4.31 6.56 -4.35
N ALA A 90 -4.83 5.55 -5.03
CA ALA A 90 -4.29 5.06 -6.30
C ALA A 90 -4.39 6.11 -7.42
N ALA A 91 -5.49 6.84 -7.52
CA ALA A 91 -5.67 7.90 -8.53
C ALA A 91 -4.62 9.01 -8.38
N GLN A 92 -4.37 9.45 -7.14
CA GLN A 92 -3.36 10.48 -6.85
C GLN A 92 -1.94 9.96 -7.11
N THR A 93 -1.63 8.75 -6.68
CA THR A 93 -0.33 8.12 -6.87
C THR A 93 -0.04 7.88 -8.34
N ARG A 94 -1.02 7.40 -9.10
CA ARG A 94 -0.89 7.22 -10.55
C ARG A 94 -0.56 8.51 -11.28
N LYS A 95 -1.23 9.61 -10.90
CA LYS A 95 -0.95 10.94 -11.45
C LYS A 95 0.47 11.41 -11.15
N ALA A 96 0.92 11.24 -9.90
CA ALA A 96 2.30 11.58 -9.51
C ALA A 96 3.33 10.70 -10.22
N LEU A 97 3.07 9.39 -10.33
CA LEU A 97 3.94 8.43 -11.04
C LEU A 97 4.09 8.78 -12.53
N ALA A 98 3.01 9.22 -13.18
CA ALA A 98 3.07 9.65 -14.58
C ALA A 98 3.85 10.96 -14.79
N ALA A 99 3.88 11.81 -13.76
CA ALA A 99 4.47 13.15 -13.84
C ALA A 99 5.91 13.24 -13.35
N ILE A 100 6.40 12.26 -12.57
CA ILE A 100 7.75 12.32 -11.99
C ILE A 100 8.83 12.35 -13.08
N PRO A 101 9.82 13.28 -13.01
CA PRO A 101 10.96 13.30 -13.93
C PRO A 101 11.85 12.07 -13.73
N ASP A 102 12.52 11.63 -14.80
CA ASP A 102 13.36 10.41 -14.75
C ASP A 102 14.57 10.54 -13.84
N ASP A 103 15.18 11.71 -13.77
CA ASP A 103 16.31 12.01 -12.89
C ASP A 103 15.92 11.97 -11.41
N ALA A 104 14.68 12.35 -11.07
CA ALA A 104 14.17 12.33 -9.70
C ALA A 104 14.14 10.92 -9.09
N TRP A 105 14.17 9.86 -9.88
CA TRP A 105 14.26 8.49 -9.37
C TRP A 105 15.57 8.18 -8.65
N ASN A 106 16.63 8.91 -8.97
CA ASN A 106 17.94 8.78 -8.33
C ASN A 106 18.07 9.62 -7.06
N ASP A 107 17.15 10.56 -6.80
CA ASP A 107 17.15 11.36 -5.58
C ASP A 107 17.14 10.47 -4.34
N ASN A 108 17.87 10.90 -3.32
CA ASN A 108 17.81 10.21 -2.04
C ASN A 108 16.47 10.42 -1.37
N TRP A 109 15.88 9.34 -0.86
CA TRP A 109 14.65 9.36 -0.07
C TRP A 109 14.87 8.66 1.28
N LYS A 110 14.34 9.24 2.36
CA LYS A 110 14.51 8.74 3.72
C LYS A 110 13.19 8.44 4.39
N LEU A 111 13.19 7.33 5.15
CA LEU A 111 12.15 7.00 6.11
C LEU A 111 12.76 6.91 7.49
N THR A 112 12.23 7.70 8.43
CA THR A 112 12.67 7.68 9.82
C THR A 112 11.50 7.41 10.78
N MET A 113 11.80 6.86 11.94
CA MET A 113 10.86 6.71 13.05
C MET A 113 11.60 6.92 14.37
N GLN A 114 11.15 7.89 15.16
CA GLN A 114 11.78 8.23 16.46
C GLN A 114 13.30 8.45 16.34
N GLY A 115 13.74 9.15 15.29
CA GLY A 115 15.15 9.44 15.02
C GLY A 115 15.97 8.28 14.46
N LYS A 116 15.40 7.09 14.30
CA LYS A 116 16.07 5.94 13.66
C LYS A 116 15.76 5.90 12.18
N SER A 117 16.80 5.69 11.35
CA SER A 117 16.62 5.45 9.92
C SER A 117 16.06 4.04 9.71
N ILE A 118 14.91 3.95 9.02
CA ILE A 118 14.28 2.71 8.56
C ILE A 118 14.70 2.40 7.14
N PHE A 119 14.79 3.44 6.32
CA PHE A 119 15.23 3.38 4.94
C PHE A 119 16.00 4.65 4.59
N ASP A 120 17.09 4.51 3.83
CA ASP A 120 17.88 5.61 3.29
C ASP A 120 18.47 5.12 1.95
N GLY A 121 18.00 5.66 0.83
CA GLY A 121 18.40 5.20 -0.49
C GLY A 121 17.67 5.93 -1.61
N SER A 122 17.86 5.48 -2.87
CA SER A 122 17.20 6.12 -3.99
C SER A 122 15.66 6.04 -3.90
N ARG A 123 15.00 7.06 -4.41
CA ARG A 123 13.53 7.11 -4.53
C ARG A 123 12.98 5.89 -5.28
N PHE A 124 13.69 5.42 -6.30
CA PHE A 124 13.30 4.20 -7.02
C PHE A 124 13.24 2.98 -6.09
N LEU A 125 14.29 2.76 -5.28
CA LEU A 125 14.30 1.65 -4.32
C LEU A 125 13.23 1.83 -3.24
N ALA A 126 13.02 3.05 -2.75
CA ALA A 126 11.93 3.34 -1.81
C ALA A 126 10.57 2.96 -2.41
N TYR A 127 10.28 3.40 -3.63
CA TYR A 127 9.02 3.09 -4.32
C TYR A 127 8.82 1.59 -4.55
N ARG A 128 9.88 0.88 -4.98
CA ARG A 128 9.82 -0.57 -5.20
C ARG A 128 9.66 -1.35 -3.90
N GLN A 129 10.50 -1.09 -2.90
CA GLN A 129 10.57 -1.89 -1.67
C GLN A 129 9.50 -1.51 -0.66
N MET A 130 9.32 -0.19 -0.43
CA MET A 130 8.45 0.29 0.65
C MET A 130 6.99 0.47 0.20
N PHE A 131 6.71 0.45 -1.11
CA PHE A 131 5.36 0.54 -1.62
C PHE A 131 4.96 -0.68 -2.47
N LEU A 132 5.51 -0.91 -3.67
CA LEU A 132 5.01 -1.97 -4.57
C LEU A 132 5.18 -3.37 -3.98
N ASN A 133 6.37 -3.73 -3.51
CA ASN A 133 6.57 -5.03 -2.88
C ASN A 133 5.79 -5.17 -1.57
N HIS A 134 5.62 -4.06 -0.85
CA HIS A 134 4.90 -4.00 0.42
C HIS A 134 3.39 -4.29 0.22
N ILE A 135 2.76 -3.68 -0.79
CA ILE A 135 1.33 -3.95 -1.08
C ILE A 135 1.13 -5.39 -1.57
N VAL A 136 2.02 -5.92 -2.40
CA VAL A 136 1.98 -7.32 -2.83
C VAL A 136 2.12 -8.27 -1.63
N HIS A 137 3.07 -7.99 -0.71
CA HIS A 137 3.27 -8.78 0.50
C HIS A 137 2.00 -8.82 1.37
N HIS A 138 1.43 -7.67 1.70
CA HIS A 138 0.25 -7.64 2.57
C HIS A 138 -1.03 -8.11 1.87
N ARG A 139 -1.17 -7.90 0.56
CA ARG A 139 -2.27 -8.50 -0.22
C ARG A 139 -2.19 -10.03 -0.21
N ALA A 140 -1.00 -10.62 -0.30
CA ALA A 140 -0.84 -12.07 -0.21
C ALA A 140 -1.24 -12.58 1.19
N GLN A 141 -0.86 -11.89 2.26
CA GLN A 141 -1.35 -12.20 3.61
C GLN A 141 -2.87 -12.12 3.69
N LEU A 142 -3.47 -11.05 3.16
CA LEU A 142 -4.93 -10.87 3.12
C LEU A 142 -5.62 -12.03 2.39
N GLY A 143 -5.04 -12.53 1.29
CA GLY A 143 -5.53 -13.72 0.59
C GLY A 143 -5.56 -14.99 1.46
N VAL A 144 -4.58 -15.15 2.37
CA VAL A 144 -4.61 -16.25 3.35
C VAL A 144 -5.75 -16.05 4.36
N TYR A 145 -5.94 -14.81 4.85
CA TYR A 145 -7.04 -14.52 5.79
C TYR A 145 -8.40 -14.77 5.17
N LEU A 146 -8.59 -14.40 3.90
CA LEU A 146 -9.83 -14.67 3.18
C LEU A 146 -10.13 -16.18 3.11
N ARG A 147 -9.13 -17.02 2.74
CA ARG A 147 -9.30 -18.48 2.70
C ARG A 147 -9.70 -19.04 4.06
N MET A 148 -9.08 -18.59 5.14
CA MET A 148 -9.36 -19.06 6.49
C MET A 148 -10.74 -18.63 6.98
N ASN A 149 -11.38 -17.65 6.35
CA ASN A 149 -12.75 -17.21 6.61
C ASN A 149 -13.74 -17.68 5.53
N GLU A 150 -13.37 -18.70 4.74
CA GLU A 150 -14.22 -19.30 3.68
C GLU A 150 -14.63 -18.31 2.58
N GLU A 151 -13.89 -17.19 2.44
CA GLU A 151 -14.13 -16.21 1.40
C GLU A 151 -13.43 -16.59 0.10
N LYS A 152 -14.03 -16.21 -1.04
CA LYS A 152 -13.40 -16.41 -2.35
C LYS A 152 -12.14 -15.56 -2.48
N VAL A 153 -11.01 -16.19 -2.75
CA VAL A 153 -9.77 -15.49 -3.07
C VAL A 153 -9.70 -15.25 -4.58
N PRO A 154 -9.52 -13.99 -5.03
CA PRO A 154 -9.35 -13.70 -6.45
C PRO A 154 -8.15 -14.45 -7.03
N ALA A 155 -8.27 -14.93 -8.27
CA ALA A 155 -7.13 -15.34 -9.07
C ALA A 155 -6.33 -14.08 -9.46
N ILE A 156 -5.01 -14.13 -9.29
CA ILE A 156 -4.09 -13.02 -9.56
C ILE A 156 -3.20 -13.42 -10.72
#